data_41f508cfd1bf9b0147ea8d3910d6da58
#
_entry.id   41f508cfd1bf9b0147ea8d3910d6da58
#
_cell.length_a   1.000
_cell.length_b   1.000
_cell.length_c   1.000
_cell.angle_alpha   90.00
_cell.angle_beta   90.00
_cell.angle_gamma   90.00
#
_symmetry.space_group_name_H-M   'P 1'
#
loop_
_entity.id
_entity.type
_entity.pdbx_description
1 polymer ?
#
loop_
_entity_poly.entity_id
_entity_poly.type
_entity_poly.pdbx_seq_one_letter_code
_entity_poly.pdbx_strand_id
1 'polypeptide(L)'
;IKHSSDPFYNARIIKDSEEIRILKKASSVIDEMFGLCTQTIKKGRRESELQTILMAFANANDLFDTGYRSTLNPLIIASGPNSSLPHAQVTKRKFADGDMITVDLTLRYKGYVSDATRTFGLGSISKEVRTVYEIVKESQKAGLKAVRPQKTCASVDDACRKIITEYSYGPHFIHSTGHGIGLNVHENPNISGKSKEKLKKDMAITVEPGIYIPKKFGVRIEDSLIVKDRAAVMHKFTKDLIII
;
A
#
# COMPACT_ATOMS: atom_id res chain seq x y z
N ILE A 1 -16.69 -8.43 -34.48
CA ILE A 1 -15.26 -8.39 -34.05
C ILE A 1 -15.29 -8.39 -32.53
N LYS A 2 -14.85 -9.49 -31.90
CA LYS A 2 -14.60 -9.48 -30.45
C LYS A 2 -13.31 -8.70 -30.22
N HIS A 3 -13.39 -7.54 -29.58
CA HIS A 3 -12.21 -6.87 -29.05
C HIS A 3 -11.69 -7.68 -27.87
N SER A 4 -10.61 -8.45 -28.08
CA SER A 4 -9.92 -9.12 -26.99
C SER A 4 -8.69 -8.30 -26.64
N SER A 5 -8.67 -7.74 -25.42
CA SER A 5 -7.49 -7.13 -24.81
C SER A 5 -6.53 -8.20 -24.23
N ASP A 6 -6.93 -9.46 -24.23
CA ASP A 6 -6.29 -10.57 -23.53
C ASP A 6 -4.81 -10.81 -23.87
N PRO A 7 -4.33 -10.71 -25.15
CA PRO A 7 -2.92 -10.93 -25.44
C PRO A 7 -2.00 -9.89 -24.81
N PHE A 8 -2.33 -8.61 -24.93
CA PHE A 8 -1.56 -7.52 -24.34
C PHE A 8 -1.61 -7.55 -22.81
N TYR A 9 -2.77 -7.91 -22.29
CA TYR A 9 -3.02 -8.05 -20.88
C TYR A 9 -2.18 -9.18 -20.29
N ASN A 10 -2.20 -10.37 -20.89
CA ASN A 10 -1.42 -11.51 -20.45
C ASN A 10 0.08 -11.29 -20.55
N ALA A 11 0.55 -10.54 -21.55
CA ALA A 11 1.96 -10.17 -21.68
C ALA A 11 2.46 -9.29 -20.53
N ARG A 12 1.59 -8.44 -19.95
CA ARG A 12 1.95 -7.49 -18.87
C ARG A 12 1.91 -8.12 -17.47
N ILE A 13 1.14 -9.20 -17.29
CA ILE A 13 0.94 -9.80 -15.95
C ILE A 13 2.24 -10.40 -15.42
N ILE A 14 3.02 -11.08 -16.28
CA ILE A 14 4.28 -11.73 -15.92
C ILE A 14 5.41 -10.76 -16.25
N LYS A 15 6.14 -10.34 -15.22
CA LYS A 15 7.25 -9.38 -15.36
C LYS A 15 8.53 -10.11 -15.71
N ASP A 16 9.27 -9.58 -16.67
CA ASP A 16 10.62 -10.05 -16.98
C ASP A 16 11.65 -9.52 -15.93
N SER A 17 12.90 -9.89 -16.12
CA SER A 17 13.97 -9.53 -15.18
C SER A 17 14.25 -8.03 -15.14
N GLU A 18 14.12 -7.32 -16.26
CA GLU A 18 14.34 -5.88 -16.34
C GLU A 18 13.17 -5.11 -15.72
N GLU A 19 11.94 -5.51 -15.99
CA GLU A 19 10.74 -4.96 -15.36
C GLU A 19 10.81 -5.10 -13.82
N ILE A 20 11.22 -6.28 -13.34
CA ILE A 20 11.41 -6.54 -11.90
C ILE A 20 12.51 -5.64 -11.33
N ARG A 21 13.60 -5.41 -12.06
CA ARG A 21 14.69 -4.51 -11.63
C ARG A 21 14.21 -3.08 -11.49
N ILE A 22 13.40 -2.60 -12.44
CA ILE A 22 12.81 -1.26 -12.41
C ILE A 22 11.85 -1.10 -11.22
N LEU A 23 10.94 -2.07 -11.01
CA LEU A 23 10.01 -2.09 -9.88
C LEU A 23 10.74 -2.04 -8.52
N LYS A 24 11.81 -2.84 -8.37
CA LYS A 24 12.65 -2.84 -7.15
C LYS A 24 13.34 -1.49 -6.93
N LYS A 25 13.79 -0.81 -7.99
CA LYS A 25 14.38 0.54 -7.86
C LYS A 25 13.33 1.54 -7.39
N ALA A 26 12.13 1.54 -7.97
CA ALA A 26 11.02 2.38 -7.52
C ALA A 26 10.70 2.12 -6.03
N SER A 27 10.60 0.84 -5.64
CA SER A 27 10.35 0.45 -4.24
C SER A 27 11.44 0.96 -3.28
N SER A 28 12.71 0.93 -3.69
CA SER A 28 13.80 1.42 -2.82
C SER A 28 13.72 2.92 -2.57
N VAL A 29 13.29 3.72 -3.55
CA VAL A 29 13.11 5.16 -3.35
C VAL A 29 11.89 5.45 -2.46
N ILE A 30 10.82 4.66 -2.59
CA ILE A 30 9.67 4.75 -1.68
C ILE A 30 10.10 4.45 -0.23
N ASP A 31 10.97 3.46 -0.01
CA ASP A 31 11.52 3.18 1.33
C ASP A 31 12.31 4.38 1.90
N GLU A 32 13.10 5.06 1.08
CA GLU A 32 13.80 6.30 1.47
C GLU A 32 12.80 7.42 1.83
N MET A 33 11.68 7.52 1.09
CA MET A 33 10.62 8.49 1.39
C MET A 33 9.92 8.19 2.72
N PHE A 34 9.72 6.92 3.09
CA PHE A 34 9.25 6.58 4.44
C PHE A 34 10.28 6.97 5.51
N GLY A 35 11.58 6.81 5.24
CA GLY A 35 12.63 7.35 6.10
C GLY A 35 12.53 8.87 6.27
N LEU A 36 12.25 9.60 5.18
CA LEU A 36 12.03 11.05 5.24
C LEU A 36 10.78 11.41 6.05
N CYS A 37 9.72 10.59 6.03
CA CYS A 37 8.54 10.79 6.87
C CYS A 37 8.91 10.82 8.35
N THR A 38 9.78 9.92 8.82
CA THR A 38 10.18 9.89 10.25
C THR A 38 10.91 11.15 10.71
N GLN A 39 11.57 11.84 9.78
CA GLN A 39 12.29 13.09 10.07
C GLN A 39 11.41 14.33 9.93
N THR A 40 10.33 14.22 9.16
CA THR A 40 9.54 15.38 8.76
C THR A 40 8.16 15.43 9.41
N ILE A 41 7.56 14.32 9.79
CA ILE A 41 6.30 14.32 10.55
C ILE A 41 6.54 14.98 11.91
N LYS A 42 5.72 15.98 12.25
CA LYS A 42 5.75 16.64 13.55
C LYS A 42 4.43 17.35 13.84
N LYS A 43 4.09 17.50 15.10
CA LYS A 43 2.91 18.24 15.55
C LYS A 43 2.84 19.61 14.90
N GLY A 44 1.67 19.98 14.40
CA GLY A 44 1.40 21.28 13.76
C GLY A 44 1.76 21.36 12.27
N ARG A 45 2.53 20.41 11.70
CA ARG A 45 2.76 20.35 10.25
C ARG A 45 1.47 19.90 9.56
N ARG A 46 1.22 20.40 8.36
CA ARG A 46 0.03 20.03 7.56
C ARG A 46 0.29 18.79 6.71
N GLU A 47 -0.78 18.05 6.41
CA GLU A 47 -0.74 16.95 5.43
C GLU A 47 -0.16 17.43 4.09
N SER A 48 -0.62 18.58 3.59
CA SER A 48 -0.17 19.17 2.32
C SER A 48 1.32 19.60 2.34
N GLU A 49 1.85 19.99 3.48
CA GLU A 49 3.27 20.34 3.61
C GLU A 49 4.15 19.08 3.53
N LEU A 50 3.72 17.99 4.15
CA LEU A 50 4.41 16.71 4.03
C LEU A 50 4.37 16.20 2.58
N GLN A 51 3.21 16.31 1.91
CA GLN A 51 3.08 15.95 0.50
C GLN A 51 4.07 16.71 -0.38
N THR A 52 4.19 18.03 -0.18
CA THR A 52 5.14 18.87 -0.94
C THR A 52 6.60 18.39 -0.76
N ILE A 53 6.98 18.05 0.47
CA ILE A 53 8.33 17.54 0.78
C ILE A 53 8.57 16.21 0.07
N LEU A 54 7.62 15.27 0.16
CA LEU A 54 7.74 13.96 -0.46
C LEU A 54 7.75 14.04 -1.99
N MET A 55 6.94 14.92 -2.58
CA MET A 55 6.95 15.15 -4.04
C MET A 55 8.27 15.75 -4.51
N ALA A 56 8.84 16.70 -3.77
CA ALA A 56 10.15 17.26 -4.09
C ALA A 56 11.24 16.18 -4.06
N PHE A 57 11.21 15.31 -3.06
CA PHE A 57 12.14 14.18 -2.96
C PHE A 57 11.94 13.18 -4.12
N ALA A 58 10.70 12.83 -4.45
CA ALA A 58 10.38 11.94 -5.55
C ALA A 58 10.92 12.48 -6.89
N ASN A 59 10.69 13.77 -7.18
CA ASN A 59 11.20 14.43 -8.38
C ASN A 59 12.72 14.43 -8.45
N ALA A 60 13.40 14.67 -7.33
CA ALA A 60 14.87 14.65 -7.26
C ALA A 60 15.46 13.24 -7.49
N ASN A 61 14.66 12.19 -7.39
CA ASN A 61 15.05 10.79 -7.55
C ASN A 61 14.42 10.12 -8.80
N ASP A 62 14.00 10.91 -9.78
CA ASP A 62 13.40 10.46 -11.05
C ASP A 62 12.10 9.64 -10.88
N LEU A 63 11.41 9.77 -9.74
CA LEU A 63 10.08 9.22 -9.56
C LEU A 63 9.05 10.28 -9.98
N PHE A 64 8.66 10.21 -11.24
CA PHE A 64 7.66 11.11 -11.79
C PHE A 64 6.35 10.36 -11.91
N ASP A 65 5.24 11.07 -11.67
CA ASP A 65 3.89 10.61 -11.98
C ASP A 65 3.46 9.30 -11.29
N THR A 66 2.28 9.33 -10.76
CA THR A 66 1.63 8.18 -10.11
C THR A 66 1.05 7.19 -11.13
N GLY A 67 1.02 7.55 -12.40
CA GLY A 67 0.33 6.79 -13.43
C GLY A 67 -1.20 6.85 -13.33
N TYR A 68 -1.73 7.61 -12.40
CA TYR A 68 -3.16 7.86 -12.26
C TYR A 68 -3.53 9.12 -13.03
N ARG A 69 -4.10 8.96 -14.22
CA ARG A 69 -4.69 10.09 -14.97
C ARG A 69 -5.98 10.63 -14.33
N SER A 70 -6.56 9.87 -13.40
CA SER A 70 -7.86 10.16 -12.81
C SER A 70 -7.82 10.66 -11.36
N THR A 71 -6.69 10.64 -10.69
CA THR A 71 -6.57 11.14 -9.32
C THR A 71 -5.74 12.41 -9.28
N LEU A 72 -6.30 13.42 -8.61
CA LEU A 72 -5.59 14.67 -8.31
C LEU A 72 -4.58 14.50 -7.16
N ASN A 73 -4.54 13.33 -6.54
CA ASN A 73 -3.73 13.07 -5.36
C ASN A 73 -2.75 11.92 -5.60
N PRO A 74 -1.52 12.24 -5.99
CA PRO A 74 -0.49 11.23 -6.25
C PRO A 74 -0.01 10.51 -4.99
N LEU A 75 -0.11 11.14 -3.82
CA LEU A 75 0.31 10.59 -2.54
C LEU A 75 -0.82 10.77 -1.53
N ILE A 76 -1.30 9.69 -0.93
CA ILE A 76 -2.25 9.78 0.16
C ILE A 76 -1.46 10.09 1.44
N ILE A 77 -1.78 11.20 2.08
CA ILE A 77 -1.31 11.56 3.41
C ILE A 77 -2.53 11.94 4.21
N ALA A 78 -2.92 11.05 5.09
CA ALA A 78 -4.17 11.17 5.84
C ALA A 78 -3.90 11.01 7.34
N SER A 79 -4.34 11.95 8.15
CA SER A 79 -4.04 11.99 9.59
C SER A 79 -5.29 12.02 10.45
N GLY A 80 -5.25 11.34 11.61
CA GLY A 80 -6.36 11.25 12.54
C GLY A 80 -7.64 10.82 11.85
N PRO A 81 -8.77 11.58 11.96
CA PRO A 81 -10.04 11.21 11.32
C PRO A 81 -9.97 11.05 9.81
N ASN A 82 -9.08 11.77 9.10
CA ASN A 82 -8.92 11.61 7.65
C ASN A 82 -8.38 10.23 7.29
N SER A 83 -7.52 9.63 8.13
CA SER A 83 -6.98 8.28 7.87
C SER A 83 -8.06 7.20 7.90
N SER A 84 -9.27 7.48 8.42
CA SER A 84 -10.40 6.56 8.33
C SER A 84 -10.98 6.39 6.91
N LEU A 85 -10.48 7.13 5.94
CA LEU A 85 -10.85 7.04 4.52
C LEU A 85 -9.71 6.38 3.74
N PRO A 86 -9.92 5.21 3.10
CA PRO A 86 -8.84 4.52 2.36
C PRO A 86 -8.17 5.38 1.28
N HIS A 87 -8.96 6.22 0.58
CA HIS A 87 -8.51 7.12 -0.49
C HIS A 87 -8.72 8.60 -0.10
N ALA A 88 -8.27 8.95 1.11
CA ALA A 88 -8.38 10.32 1.60
C ALA A 88 -7.64 11.30 0.69
N GLN A 89 -8.26 12.46 0.44
CA GLN A 89 -7.57 13.57 -0.19
C GLN A 89 -6.68 14.27 0.85
N VAL A 90 -5.49 14.68 0.43
CA VAL A 90 -4.60 15.51 1.25
C VAL A 90 -5.25 16.85 1.55
N THR A 91 -5.20 17.28 2.81
CA THR A 91 -5.85 18.49 3.28
C THR A 91 -4.86 19.48 3.93
N LYS A 92 -5.39 20.59 4.41
CA LYS A 92 -4.63 21.56 5.25
C LYS A 92 -4.69 21.18 6.73
N ARG A 93 -5.21 20.00 7.10
CA ARG A 93 -5.24 19.53 8.48
C ARG A 93 -3.82 19.48 9.04
N LYS A 94 -3.66 19.95 10.26
CA LYS A 94 -2.40 19.88 10.99
C LYS A 94 -2.34 18.58 11.79
N PHE A 95 -1.19 17.92 11.78
CA PHE A 95 -0.93 16.77 12.62
C PHE A 95 -1.06 17.13 14.10
N ALA A 96 -1.73 16.29 14.86
CA ALA A 96 -1.98 16.45 16.28
C ALA A 96 -1.45 15.26 17.09
N ASP A 97 -1.23 15.47 18.36
CA ASP A 97 -0.87 14.39 19.29
C ASP A 97 -1.96 13.32 19.30
N GLY A 98 -1.58 12.05 19.27
CA GLY A 98 -2.49 10.91 19.16
C GLY A 98 -2.92 10.54 17.75
N ASP A 99 -2.54 11.28 16.71
CA ASP A 99 -2.89 10.95 15.34
C ASP A 99 -2.20 9.67 14.85
N MET A 100 -2.95 8.84 14.12
CA MET A 100 -2.38 7.92 13.14
C MET A 100 -2.27 8.66 11.81
N ILE A 101 -1.13 8.53 11.15
CA ILE A 101 -0.82 9.19 9.88
C ILE A 101 -0.52 8.11 8.86
N THR A 102 -1.48 7.84 7.99
CA THR A 102 -1.32 6.92 6.86
C THR A 102 -0.65 7.67 5.71
N VAL A 103 0.47 7.13 5.26
CA VAL A 103 1.22 7.61 4.10
C VAL A 103 1.26 6.49 3.08
N ASP A 104 0.61 6.71 1.94
CA ASP A 104 0.53 5.77 0.83
C ASP A 104 1.20 6.41 -0.39
N LEU A 105 2.21 5.75 -0.89
CA LEU A 105 3.13 6.26 -1.90
C LEU A 105 3.07 5.40 -3.16
N THR A 106 2.34 5.91 -4.15
CA THR A 106 2.20 5.30 -5.47
C THR A 106 2.98 6.12 -6.49
N LEU A 107 4.17 5.69 -6.86
CA LEU A 107 5.08 6.45 -7.72
C LEU A 107 5.65 5.61 -8.86
N ARG A 108 6.02 6.28 -9.95
CA ARG A 108 6.49 5.66 -11.19
C ARG A 108 7.97 5.94 -11.46
N TYR A 109 8.72 4.88 -11.73
CA TYR A 109 10.10 4.95 -12.21
C TYR A 109 10.21 4.25 -13.56
N LYS A 110 10.74 4.95 -14.58
CA LYS A 110 10.88 4.41 -15.96
C LYS A 110 9.62 3.70 -16.49
N GLY A 111 8.45 4.27 -16.22
CA GLY A 111 7.17 3.74 -16.67
C GLY A 111 6.50 2.74 -15.73
N TYR A 112 7.20 2.15 -14.75
CA TYR A 112 6.67 1.13 -13.84
C TYR A 112 6.34 1.72 -12.47
N VAL A 113 5.18 1.34 -11.95
CA VAL A 113 4.63 1.83 -10.67
C VAL A 113 5.05 0.90 -9.54
N SER A 114 5.55 1.47 -8.45
CA SER A 114 5.61 0.84 -7.14
C SER A 114 4.62 1.49 -6.21
N ASP A 115 4.09 0.71 -5.28
CA ASP A 115 3.02 1.07 -4.37
C ASP A 115 3.29 0.51 -2.98
N ALA A 116 3.20 1.37 -1.96
CA ALA A 116 3.37 0.95 -0.57
C ALA A 116 2.74 1.94 0.41
N THR A 117 2.22 1.40 1.51
CA THR A 117 1.67 2.18 2.62
C THR A 117 2.38 1.88 3.92
N ARG A 118 2.66 2.95 4.68
CA ARG A 118 3.01 2.88 6.11
C ARG A 118 2.13 3.82 6.91
N THR A 119 1.79 3.40 8.11
CA THR A 119 1.04 4.23 9.05
C THR A 119 1.91 4.53 10.27
N PHE A 120 2.08 5.81 10.57
CA PHE A 120 2.89 6.33 11.67
C PHE A 120 2.00 6.79 12.82
N GLY A 121 2.47 6.69 14.06
CA GLY A 121 1.84 7.31 15.21
C GLY A 121 2.53 8.63 15.55
N LEU A 122 1.79 9.62 16.03
CA LEU A 122 2.36 10.89 16.51
C LEU A 122 2.05 11.09 17.99
N GLY A 123 3.09 11.17 18.82
CA GLY A 123 2.99 11.40 20.26
C GLY A 123 2.31 10.26 21.03
N SER A 124 1.31 10.54 21.85
CA SER A 124 0.68 9.58 22.75
C SER A 124 -0.40 8.75 22.05
N ILE A 125 -0.06 7.56 21.61
CA ILE A 125 -0.97 6.65 20.91
C ILE A 125 -1.71 5.74 21.89
N SER A 126 -3.05 5.69 21.81
CA SER A 126 -3.90 4.88 22.70
C SER A 126 -3.66 3.38 22.53
N LYS A 127 -4.04 2.59 23.54
CA LYS A 127 -3.96 1.12 23.51
C LYS A 127 -4.84 0.53 22.39
N GLU A 128 -6.04 1.09 22.16
CA GLU A 128 -6.93 0.66 21.07
C GLU A 128 -6.24 0.78 19.72
N VAL A 129 -5.62 1.93 19.43
CA VAL A 129 -4.94 2.20 18.17
C VAL A 129 -3.73 1.27 17.98
N ARG A 130 -2.94 1.04 19.02
CA ARG A 130 -1.82 0.07 18.98
C ARG A 130 -2.30 -1.34 18.67
N THR A 131 -3.41 -1.76 19.30
CA THR A 131 -4.01 -3.08 19.05
C THR A 131 -4.45 -3.20 17.59
N VAL A 132 -5.15 -2.21 17.05
CA VAL A 132 -5.58 -2.21 15.64
C VAL A 132 -4.37 -2.26 14.69
N TYR A 133 -3.30 -1.53 15.01
CA TYR A 133 -2.07 -1.57 14.22
C TYR A 133 -1.46 -2.99 14.15
N GLU A 134 -1.33 -3.64 15.29
CA GLU A 134 -0.77 -5.00 15.36
C GLU A 134 -1.66 -6.03 14.62
N ILE A 135 -3.00 -5.88 14.68
CA ILE A 135 -3.94 -6.71 13.92
C ILE A 135 -3.70 -6.54 12.40
N VAL A 136 -3.57 -5.31 11.92
CA VAL A 136 -3.30 -5.05 10.49
C VAL A 136 -1.94 -5.62 10.08
N LYS A 137 -0.92 -5.48 10.91
CA LYS A 137 0.42 -6.02 10.67
C LYS A 137 0.40 -7.56 10.62
N GLU A 138 -0.31 -8.21 11.54
CA GLU A 138 -0.50 -9.66 11.54
C GLU A 138 -1.25 -10.13 10.30
N SER A 139 -2.32 -9.42 9.92
CA SER A 139 -3.10 -9.66 8.71
C SER A 139 -2.21 -9.58 7.46
N GLN A 140 -1.41 -8.52 7.31
CA GLN A 140 -0.50 -8.35 6.19
C GLN A 140 0.56 -9.48 6.14
N LYS A 141 1.10 -9.87 7.29
CA LYS A 141 2.03 -11.01 7.40
C LYS A 141 1.37 -12.33 6.95
N ALA A 142 0.10 -12.55 7.32
CA ALA A 142 -0.66 -13.74 6.90
C ALA A 142 -0.89 -13.74 5.38
N GLY A 143 -1.26 -12.60 4.79
CA GLY A 143 -1.40 -12.44 3.35
C GLY A 143 -0.10 -12.72 2.61
N LEU A 144 1.01 -12.13 3.01
CA LEU A 144 2.33 -12.41 2.42
C LEU A 144 2.71 -13.90 2.50
N LYS A 145 2.40 -14.54 3.62
CA LYS A 145 2.65 -15.98 3.81
C LYS A 145 1.77 -16.85 2.90
N ALA A 146 0.57 -16.39 2.53
CA ALA A 146 -0.34 -17.09 1.64
C ALA A 146 0.06 -16.99 0.15
N VAL A 147 0.85 -15.97 -0.24
CA VAL A 147 1.31 -15.79 -1.61
C VAL A 147 2.19 -16.94 -2.06
N ARG A 148 1.72 -17.73 -3.03
CA ARG A 148 2.42 -18.85 -3.67
C ARG A 148 1.92 -19.01 -5.10
N PRO A 149 2.74 -19.46 -6.06
CA PRO A 149 2.25 -19.89 -7.36
C PRO A 149 1.14 -20.95 -7.23
N GLN A 150 0.16 -20.90 -8.12
CA GLN A 150 -1.03 -21.75 -8.17
C GLN A 150 -2.07 -21.54 -7.05
N LYS A 151 -1.80 -20.75 -6.02
CA LYS A 151 -2.82 -20.32 -5.06
C LYS A 151 -3.75 -19.32 -5.73
N THR A 152 -5.03 -19.33 -5.36
CA THR A 152 -6.01 -18.32 -5.84
C THR A 152 -5.77 -16.98 -5.17
N CYS A 153 -6.06 -15.91 -5.88
CA CYS A 153 -6.04 -14.56 -5.29
C CYS A 153 -7.00 -14.46 -4.10
N ALA A 154 -8.15 -15.16 -4.16
CA ALA A 154 -9.08 -15.26 -3.03
C ALA A 154 -8.41 -15.85 -1.78
N SER A 155 -7.53 -16.84 -1.91
CA SER A 155 -6.88 -17.44 -0.73
C SER A 155 -5.91 -16.48 -0.02
N VAL A 156 -5.40 -15.46 -0.71
CA VAL A 156 -4.57 -14.40 -0.10
C VAL A 156 -5.47 -13.40 0.63
N ASP A 157 -6.58 -12.99 0.01
CA ASP A 157 -7.59 -12.13 0.65
C ASP A 157 -8.18 -12.80 1.90
N ASP A 158 -8.54 -14.09 1.80
CA ASP A 158 -9.08 -14.85 2.92
C ASP A 158 -8.10 -14.91 4.10
N ALA A 159 -6.79 -15.08 3.83
CA ALA A 159 -5.77 -15.11 4.86
C ALA A 159 -5.68 -13.76 5.63
N CYS A 160 -5.77 -12.64 4.91
CA CYS A 160 -5.80 -11.32 5.53
C CYS A 160 -7.09 -11.07 6.29
N ARG A 161 -8.21 -11.31 5.63
CA ARG A 161 -9.55 -11.01 6.13
C ARG A 161 -9.92 -11.85 7.34
N LYS A 162 -9.46 -13.09 7.38
CA LYS A 162 -9.65 -14.00 8.52
C LYS A 162 -9.11 -13.37 9.81
N ILE A 163 -7.84 -12.92 9.81
CA ILE A 163 -7.22 -12.29 10.99
C ILE A 163 -8.05 -11.09 11.46
N ILE A 164 -8.39 -10.17 10.56
CA ILE A 164 -9.14 -8.96 10.90
C ILE A 164 -10.55 -9.31 11.47
N THR A 165 -11.17 -10.35 10.92
CA THR A 165 -12.53 -10.80 11.35
C THR A 165 -12.48 -11.48 12.73
N GLU A 166 -11.44 -12.27 13.02
CA GLU A 166 -11.27 -12.93 14.33
C GLU A 166 -11.17 -11.90 15.47
N TYR A 167 -10.64 -10.71 15.21
CA TYR A 167 -10.64 -9.59 16.15
C TYR A 167 -11.87 -8.68 16.05
N SER A 168 -12.94 -9.10 15.37
CA SER A 168 -14.21 -8.37 15.21
C SER A 168 -14.14 -7.08 14.40
N TYR A 169 -13.06 -6.84 13.63
CA TYR A 169 -12.91 -5.68 12.76
C TYR A 169 -13.29 -5.96 11.28
N GLY A 170 -13.84 -7.12 10.95
CA GLY A 170 -14.22 -7.49 9.58
C GLY A 170 -15.01 -6.42 8.81
N PRO A 171 -16.05 -5.78 9.40
CA PRO A 171 -16.80 -4.70 8.75
C PRO A 171 -15.99 -3.44 8.44
N HIS A 172 -14.81 -3.29 9.04
CA HIS A 172 -13.92 -2.15 8.86
C HIS A 172 -12.80 -2.40 7.83
N PHE A 173 -12.72 -3.59 7.24
CA PHE A 173 -11.84 -3.89 6.11
C PHE A 173 -12.65 -3.85 4.81
N ILE A 174 -12.75 -2.68 4.21
CA ILE A 174 -13.77 -2.30 3.21
C ILE A 174 -13.30 -2.30 1.76
N HIS A 175 -12.08 -2.78 1.48
CA HIS A 175 -11.52 -2.91 0.13
C HIS A 175 -10.91 -4.29 -0.12
N SER A 176 -10.41 -4.55 -1.32
CA SER A 176 -9.66 -5.77 -1.66
C SER A 176 -8.31 -5.78 -0.95
N THR A 177 -7.75 -6.97 -0.75
CA THR A 177 -6.44 -7.12 -0.11
C THR A 177 -5.28 -6.63 -0.98
N GLY A 178 -5.53 -6.40 -2.28
CA GLY A 178 -4.48 -5.91 -3.18
C GLY A 178 -4.83 -6.06 -4.65
N HIS A 179 -3.87 -5.76 -5.48
CA HIS A 179 -3.99 -5.75 -6.94
C HIS A 179 -2.66 -6.04 -7.62
N GLY A 180 -2.70 -6.33 -8.91
CA GLY A 180 -1.50 -6.33 -9.75
C GLY A 180 -0.97 -4.91 -9.96
N ILE A 181 0.33 -4.77 -10.14
CA ILE A 181 1.00 -3.52 -10.50
C ILE A 181 1.93 -3.72 -11.69
N GLY A 182 2.27 -2.63 -12.35
CA GLY A 182 3.19 -2.63 -13.48
C GLY A 182 3.24 -1.27 -14.17
N LEU A 183 2.80 -1.21 -15.42
CA LEU A 183 2.66 0.06 -16.14
C LEU A 183 1.49 0.90 -15.62
N ASN A 184 0.49 0.26 -15.03
CA ASN A 184 -0.59 0.92 -14.30
C ASN A 184 -0.52 0.61 -12.82
N VAL A 185 -1.09 1.50 -12.00
CA VAL A 185 -1.25 1.29 -10.56
C VAL A 185 -2.09 0.04 -10.31
N HIS A 186 -3.27 -0.01 -10.91
CA HIS A 186 -4.13 -1.17 -10.83
C HIS A 186 -4.06 -1.98 -12.12
N GLU A 187 -3.50 -3.16 -12.01
CA GLU A 187 -3.54 -4.20 -13.04
C GLU A 187 -4.16 -5.48 -12.44
N ASN A 188 -4.41 -6.47 -13.27
CA ASN A 188 -4.73 -7.80 -12.75
C ASN A 188 -3.43 -8.51 -12.29
N PRO A 189 -3.58 -9.44 -11.35
CA PRO A 189 -4.85 -9.94 -10.80
C PRO A 189 -5.42 -9.02 -9.70
N ASN A 190 -6.74 -9.07 -9.48
CA ASN A 190 -7.34 -8.49 -8.29
C ASN A 190 -7.23 -9.48 -7.13
N ILE A 191 -6.65 -9.07 -6.00
CA ILE A 191 -6.50 -9.89 -4.80
C ILE A 191 -7.71 -9.66 -3.89
N SER A 192 -8.80 -10.38 -4.17
CA SER A 192 -10.07 -10.25 -3.45
C SER A 192 -10.74 -11.60 -3.26
N GLY A 193 -11.61 -11.73 -2.26
CA GLY A 193 -12.32 -12.98 -1.94
C GLY A 193 -13.20 -13.53 -3.07
N LYS A 194 -13.52 -12.73 -4.09
CA LYS A 194 -14.27 -13.15 -5.29
C LYS A 194 -13.38 -13.61 -6.44
N SER A 195 -12.07 -13.39 -6.38
CA SER A 195 -11.16 -13.67 -7.48
C SER A 195 -10.81 -15.16 -7.56
N LYS A 196 -11.13 -15.78 -8.68
CA LYS A 196 -10.76 -17.18 -8.99
C LYS A 196 -9.40 -17.29 -9.68
N GLU A 197 -8.76 -16.15 -9.99
CA GLU A 197 -7.49 -16.12 -10.69
C GLU A 197 -6.38 -16.72 -9.83
N LYS A 198 -5.49 -17.49 -10.46
CA LYS A 198 -4.35 -18.11 -9.77
C LYS A 198 -3.10 -17.27 -9.94
N LEU A 199 -2.39 -17.10 -8.85
CA LEU A 199 -1.08 -16.48 -8.88
C LEU A 199 -0.10 -17.30 -9.73
N LYS A 200 0.68 -16.59 -10.53
CA LYS A 200 1.75 -17.18 -11.35
C LYS A 200 3.08 -16.57 -10.92
N LYS A 201 4.14 -17.31 -11.13
CA LYS A 201 5.50 -16.83 -10.89
C LYS A 201 5.74 -15.54 -11.70
N ASP A 202 6.46 -14.61 -11.13
CA ASP A 202 6.83 -13.31 -11.69
C ASP A 202 5.67 -12.33 -11.92
N MET A 203 4.48 -12.59 -11.36
CA MET A 203 3.48 -11.55 -11.16
C MET A 203 3.98 -10.52 -10.13
N ALA A 204 3.72 -9.24 -10.38
CA ALA A 204 3.90 -8.17 -9.41
C ALA A 204 2.53 -7.79 -8.83
N ILE A 205 2.38 -7.83 -7.52
CA ILE A 205 1.12 -7.57 -6.81
C ILE A 205 1.35 -6.77 -5.52
N THR A 206 0.29 -6.18 -4.96
CA THR A 206 0.28 -5.60 -3.62
C THR A 206 -0.39 -6.54 -2.61
N VAL A 207 -0.07 -6.37 -1.32
CA VAL A 207 -0.80 -6.94 -0.17
C VAL A 207 -0.93 -5.83 0.86
N GLU A 208 -2.15 -5.31 1.03
CA GLU A 208 -2.46 -4.03 1.67
C GLU A 208 -3.67 -4.06 2.62
N PRO A 209 -3.82 -5.02 3.55
CA PRO A 209 -4.95 -4.99 4.45
C PRO A 209 -4.99 -3.70 5.26
N GLY A 210 -6.22 -3.25 5.59
CA GLY A 210 -6.44 -2.07 6.40
C GLY A 210 -7.69 -2.16 7.26
N ILE A 211 -7.70 -1.43 8.37
CA ILE A 211 -8.85 -1.25 9.27
C ILE A 211 -9.14 0.24 9.36
N TYR A 212 -10.38 0.63 9.08
CA TYR A 212 -10.81 2.02 9.03
C TYR A 212 -11.99 2.24 9.96
N ILE A 213 -11.74 2.92 11.09
CA ILE A 213 -12.77 3.24 12.09
C ILE A 213 -13.37 4.60 11.75
N PRO A 214 -14.63 4.66 11.28
CA PRO A 214 -15.22 5.91 10.77
C PRO A 214 -15.07 7.07 11.74
N LYS A 215 -14.65 8.22 11.24
CA LYS A 215 -14.44 9.48 11.98
C LYS A 215 -13.40 9.42 13.10
N LYS A 216 -12.68 8.30 13.26
CA LYS A 216 -11.64 8.16 14.28
C LYS A 216 -10.26 8.07 13.65
N PHE A 217 -9.93 6.95 13.06
CA PHE A 217 -8.63 6.69 12.43
C PHE A 217 -8.68 5.49 11.48
N GLY A 218 -7.65 5.34 10.67
CA GLY A 218 -7.39 4.14 9.88
C GLY A 218 -5.93 3.72 9.97
N VAL A 219 -5.70 2.44 9.71
CA VAL A 219 -4.39 1.83 9.61
C VAL A 219 -4.36 0.98 8.35
N ARG A 220 -3.35 1.19 7.49
CA ARG A 220 -2.99 0.32 6.37
C ARG A 220 -1.51 0.02 6.40
N ILE A 221 -1.14 -1.21 6.11
CA ILE A 221 0.25 -1.64 5.90
C ILE A 221 0.28 -2.39 4.58
N GLU A 222 1.11 -1.92 3.67
CA GLU A 222 1.18 -2.43 2.31
C GLU A 222 2.61 -2.63 1.85
N ASP A 223 2.81 -3.68 1.10
CA ASP A 223 4.02 -3.89 0.29
C ASP A 223 3.64 -4.35 -1.12
N SER A 224 4.37 -3.84 -2.09
CA SER A 224 4.51 -4.46 -3.41
C SER A 224 5.50 -5.62 -3.34
N LEU A 225 5.20 -6.68 -4.07
CA LEU A 225 6.00 -7.90 -4.09
C LEU A 225 5.98 -8.59 -5.47
N ILE A 226 6.98 -9.42 -5.71
CA ILE A 226 6.99 -10.37 -6.83
C ILE A 226 6.61 -11.77 -6.31
N VAL A 227 5.70 -12.44 -7.01
CA VAL A 227 5.34 -13.81 -6.73
C VAL A 227 6.50 -14.72 -7.18
N LYS A 228 7.22 -15.29 -6.24
CA LYS A 228 8.21 -16.36 -6.45
C LYS A 228 7.69 -17.63 -5.76
N ASP A 229 8.53 -18.57 -5.39
CA ASP A 229 8.11 -19.74 -4.58
C ASP A 229 7.43 -19.31 -3.27
N ARG A 230 7.65 -18.08 -2.87
CA ARG A 230 6.97 -17.30 -1.83
C ARG A 230 6.99 -15.81 -2.19
N ALA A 231 6.28 -14.98 -1.44
CA ALA A 231 6.32 -13.53 -1.63
C ALA A 231 7.77 -13.01 -1.56
N ALA A 232 8.23 -12.40 -2.64
CA ALA A 232 9.49 -11.66 -2.67
C ALA A 232 9.16 -10.16 -2.52
N VAL A 233 9.03 -9.70 -1.28
CA VAL A 233 8.70 -8.31 -0.94
C VAL A 233 9.79 -7.39 -1.47
N MET A 234 9.40 -6.29 -2.11
CA MET A 234 10.34 -5.32 -2.70
C MET A 234 10.71 -4.20 -1.74
N HIS A 235 9.89 -3.94 -0.72
CA HIS A 235 10.10 -2.91 0.30
C HIS A 235 10.87 -3.47 1.50
N LYS A 236 11.78 -2.64 2.04
CA LYS A 236 12.63 -2.97 3.20
C LYS A 236 12.32 -2.11 4.43
N PHE A 237 11.58 -1.00 4.24
CA PHE A 237 11.22 -0.15 5.37
C PHE A 237 10.36 -0.94 6.37
N THR A 238 10.63 -0.75 7.66
CA THR A 238 9.97 -1.51 8.72
C THR A 238 8.44 -1.42 8.67
N LYS A 239 7.80 -2.49 9.14
CA LYS A 239 6.35 -2.56 9.39
C LYS A 239 6.01 -2.48 10.87
N ASP A 240 6.99 -2.21 11.71
CA ASP A 240 6.74 -1.93 13.13
C ASP A 240 6.18 -0.52 13.29
N LEU A 241 5.31 -0.33 14.28
CA LEU A 241 4.76 0.98 14.58
C LEU A 241 5.87 1.94 15.01
N ILE A 242 6.13 2.93 14.17
CA ILE A 242 6.99 4.06 14.51
C ILE A 242 6.12 5.14 15.13
N ILE A 243 6.50 5.58 16.32
CA ILE A 243 5.88 6.71 17.03
C ILE A 243 6.88 7.86 17.01
N ILE A 244 6.45 9.00 16.54
CA ILE A 244 7.21 10.23 16.34
C ILE A 244 6.80 11.25 17.39
#